data_4c83b197b5fa6583e104fda86e201e37
#
_entry.id   4c83b197b5fa6583e104fda86e201e37
#
_cell.length_a   1.000
_cell.length_b   1.000
_cell.length_c   1.000
_cell.angle_alpha   90.00
_cell.angle_beta   90.00
_cell.angle_gamma   90.00
#
_symmetry.space_group_name_H-M   'P 1'
#
loop_
_entity.id
_entity.type
_entity.pdbx_description
1 polymer ?
#
loop_
_entity_poly.entity_id
_entity_poly.type
_entity_poly.pdbx_seq_one_letter_code
_entity_poly.pdbx_strand_id
1 'polypeptide(L)'
;MNSPARRIATADDYQVETIKTGRWKENSYVVQHVASREIALIDPGNDADAIFESIEHMDGIPKLVLLTHAHFDHVGALDAVCTRYDLPF
;
A
#
# COMPACT_ATOMS: atom_id res chain seq x y z
N MET A 1 -4.94 -10.20 -17.72
CA MET A 1 -4.17 -9.11 -17.15
C MET A 1 -3.46 -9.58 -15.90
N ASN A 2 -2.18 -9.29 -15.81
CA ASN A 2 -1.39 -9.75 -14.69
C ASN A 2 -1.28 -8.66 -13.65
N SER A 3 -1.85 -8.92 -12.49
CA SER A 3 -1.64 -8.05 -11.34
C SER A 3 -0.32 -8.42 -10.66
N PRO A 4 0.32 -7.49 -9.96
CA PRO A 4 1.46 -7.85 -9.11
C PRO A 4 1.08 -8.96 -8.15
N ALA A 5 2.06 -9.76 -7.75
CA ALA A 5 1.80 -10.81 -6.79
C ALA A 5 1.29 -10.19 -5.48
N ARG A 6 0.17 -10.67 -5.00
CA ARG A 6 -0.48 -10.16 -3.81
C ARG A 6 -0.69 -11.31 -2.83
N ARG A 7 -0.46 -11.01 -1.58
CA ARG A 7 -0.63 -12.00 -0.51
C ARG A 7 -1.26 -11.29 0.68
N ILE A 8 -2.33 -11.90 1.19
CA ILE A 8 -3.01 -11.37 2.37
C ILE A 8 -2.70 -12.29 3.55
N ALA A 9 -2.20 -11.70 4.61
CA ALA A 9 -2.03 -12.38 5.89
C ALA A 9 -2.93 -11.68 6.90
N THR A 10 -3.48 -12.43 7.82
CA THR A 10 -4.38 -11.89 8.83
C THR A 10 -3.92 -12.26 10.22
N ALA A 11 -4.14 -11.34 11.14
CA ALA A 11 -4.04 -11.58 12.57
C ALA A 11 -5.36 -11.10 13.18
N ASP A 12 -5.54 -11.27 14.47
CA ASP A 12 -6.85 -11.03 15.11
C ASP A 12 -7.45 -9.67 14.77
N ASP A 13 -6.65 -8.61 14.75
CA ASP A 13 -7.13 -7.24 14.57
C ASP A 13 -6.70 -6.61 13.25
N TYR A 14 -5.84 -7.27 12.50
CA TYR A 14 -5.20 -6.68 11.32
C TYR A 14 -5.20 -7.63 10.15
N GLN A 15 -5.21 -7.06 8.96
CA GLN A 15 -4.85 -7.80 7.76
C GLN A 15 -3.79 -7.02 7.00
N VAL A 16 -2.88 -7.75 6.37
CA VAL A 16 -1.76 -7.18 5.65
C VAL A 16 -1.74 -7.77 4.25
N GLU A 17 -1.82 -6.91 3.26
CA GLU A 17 -1.62 -7.35 1.88
C GLU A 17 -0.22 -6.91 1.45
N THR A 18 0.58 -7.87 0.98
CA THR A 18 1.90 -7.61 0.44
C THR A 18 1.79 -7.52 -1.07
N ILE A 19 2.27 -6.41 -1.62
CA ILE A 19 2.23 -6.17 -3.05
C ILE A 19 3.67 -6.05 -3.54
N LYS A 20 4.07 -6.94 -4.44
CA LYS A 20 5.37 -6.84 -5.07
C LYS A 20 5.23 -5.97 -6.30
N THR A 21 5.88 -4.85 -6.27
CA THR A 21 5.73 -3.84 -7.32
C THR A 21 7.05 -3.49 -7.96
N GLY A 22 6.96 -3.00 -9.19
CA GLY A 22 8.08 -2.42 -9.88
C GLY A 22 9.02 -3.44 -10.48
N ARG A 23 10.01 -2.90 -11.16
CA ARG A 23 11.01 -3.68 -11.90
C ARG A 23 11.84 -4.57 -10.97
N TRP A 24 12.10 -4.08 -9.78
CA TRP A 24 12.95 -4.77 -8.81
C TRP A 24 12.14 -5.64 -7.84
N LYS A 25 10.83 -5.76 -8.07
CA LYS A 25 9.92 -6.56 -7.26
C LYS A 25 10.02 -6.21 -5.78
N GLU A 26 10.00 -4.91 -5.50
CA GLU A 26 10.02 -4.46 -4.13
C GLU A 26 8.68 -4.67 -3.47
N ASN A 27 8.70 -4.86 -2.16
CA ASN A 27 7.49 -5.10 -1.41
C ASN A 27 6.89 -3.79 -0.93
N SER A 28 5.61 -3.64 -1.19
CA SER A 28 4.78 -2.62 -0.57
C SER A 28 3.75 -3.31 0.30
N TYR A 29 3.38 -2.69 1.40
CA TYR A 29 2.44 -3.32 2.34
C TYR A 29 1.25 -2.42 2.57
N VAL A 30 0.07 -3.03 2.55
CA VAL A 30 -1.17 -2.36 2.92
C VAL A 30 -1.63 -3.02 4.20
N VAL A 31 -1.55 -2.28 5.31
CA VAL A 31 -1.87 -2.81 6.64
C VAL A 31 -3.18 -2.18 7.10
N GLN A 32 -4.18 -3.00 7.33
CA GLN A 32 -5.49 -2.52 7.76
C GLN A 32 -5.83 -2.99 9.16
N HIS A 33 -6.27 -2.06 9.99
CA HIS A 33 -6.94 -2.38 11.23
C HIS A 33 -8.39 -2.71 10.90
N VAL A 34 -8.79 -3.95 11.09
CA VAL A 34 -10.04 -4.46 10.53
C VAL A 34 -11.26 -3.72 11.09
N ALA A 35 -11.30 -3.50 12.40
CA ALA A 35 -12.46 -2.90 13.04
C ALA A 35 -12.71 -1.46 12.60
N SER A 36 -11.65 -0.65 12.49
CA SER A 36 -11.77 0.75 12.09
C SER A 36 -11.68 0.94 10.58
N ARG A 37 -11.19 -0.07 9.85
CA ARG A 37 -10.87 -0.04 8.43
C ARG A 37 -9.73 0.91 8.08
N GLU A 38 -9.05 1.48 9.06
CA GLU A 38 -7.95 2.38 8.82
C GLU A 38 -6.74 1.64 8.27
N ILE A 39 -6.06 2.28 7.31
CA ILE A 39 -4.93 1.67 6.61
C ILE A 39 -3.68 2.51 6.78
N ALA A 40 -2.57 1.82 7.03
CA ALA A 40 -1.23 2.35 6.86
C ALA A 40 -0.61 1.74 5.62
N LEU A 41 -0.01 2.57 4.78
CA LEU A 41 0.71 2.12 3.59
C LEU A 41 2.19 2.17 3.89
N ILE A 42 2.87 1.05 3.67
CA ILE A 42 4.29 0.95 3.95
C ILE A 42 5.05 0.76 2.65
N ASP A 43 5.98 1.65 2.39
CA ASP A 43 6.84 1.64 1.21
C ASP A 43 6.05 1.54 -0.10
N PRO A 44 5.08 2.44 -0.36
CA PRO A 44 4.41 2.41 -1.66
C PRO A 44 5.44 2.64 -2.77
N GLY A 45 5.54 1.66 -3.63
CA GLY A 45 6.58 1.63 -4.66
C GLY A 45 6.13 2.20 -5.99
N ASN A 46 6.21 1.39 -7.06
CA ASN A 46 5.98 1.87 -8.41
C ASN A 46 4.60 1.57 -8.98
N ASP A 47 3.79 0.78 -8.30
CA ASP A 47 2.51 0.36 -8.84
C ASP A 47 1.37 0.93 -8.01
N ALA A 48 1.07 2.20 -8.27
CA ALA A 48 0.01 2.90 -7.55
C ALA A 48 -1.35 2.25 -7.78
N ASP A 49 -1.61 1.74 -8.99
CA ASP A 49 -2.91 1.13 -9.29
C ASP A 49 -3.16 -0.12 -8.47
N ALA A 50 -2.12 -0.94 -8.26
CA ALA A 50 -2.26 -2.13 -7.42
C ALA A 50 -2.55 -1.75 -5.97
N ILE A 51 -1.94 -0.67 -5.49
CA ILE A 51 -2.18 -0.16 -4.14
C ILE A 51 -3.61 0.35 -4.03
N PHE A 52 -4.08 1.10 -5.01
CA PHE A 52 -5.45 1.59 -5.03
C PHE A 52 -6.46 0.44 -5.04
N GLU A 53 -6.21 -0.58 -5.87
CA GLU A 53 -7.05 -1.78 -5.90
C GLU A 53 -7.13 -2.47 -4.55
N SER A 54 -5.99 -2.60 -3.88
CA SER A 54 -5.93 -3.23 -2.57
C SER A 54 -6.77 -2.45 -1.55
N ILE A 55 -6.62 -1.14 -1.53
CA ILE A 55 -7.39 -0.28 -0.61
C ILE A 55 -8.88 -0.42 -0.86
N GLU A 56 -9.30 -0.39 -2.12
CA GLU A 56 -10.70 -0.54 -2.48
C GLU A 56 -11.22 -1.93 -2.12
N HIS A 57 -10.43 -2.96 -2.36
CA HIS A 57 -10.79 -4.33 -2.04
C HIS A 57 -11.01 -4.52 -0.54
N MET A 58 -10.23 -3.84 0.27
CA MET A 58 -10.37 -3.88 1.72
C MET A 58 -11.45 -2.94 2.25
N ASP A 59 -12.07 -2.13 1.39
CA ASP A 59 -12.97 -1.06 1.80
C ASP A 59 -12.29 -0.20 2.88
N GLY A 60 -11.04 0.16 2.62
CA GLY A 60 -10.17 0.75 3.62
C GLY A 60 -10.12 2.27 3.59
N ILE A 61 -9.71 2.82 4.71
CA ILE A 61 -9.57 4.26 4.89
C ILE A 61 -8.08 4.56 5.10
N PRO A 62 -7.35 5.00 4.06
CA PRO A 62 -5.93 5.32 4.23
C PRO A 62 -5.73 6.48 5.16
N LYS A 63 -4.82 6.33 6.11
CA LYS A 63 -4.55 7.34 7.11
C LYS A 63 -3.09 7.78 7.15
N LEU A 64 -2.18 6.91 6.70
CA LEU A 64 -0.78 7.15 6.97
C LEU A 64 0.09 6.42 5.97
N VAL A 65 1.20 7.02 5.62
CA VAL A 65 2.23 6.38 4.80
C VAL A 65 3.52 6.35 5.61
N LEU A 66 4.16 5.18 5.64
CA LEU A 66 5.44 4.99 6.31
C LEU A 66 6.48 4.54 5.28
N LEU A 67 7.67 5.10 5.39
CA LEU A 67 8.78 4.69 4.54
C LEU A 67 9.86 4.08 5.42
N THR A 68 10.27 2.86 5.11
CA THR A 68 11.36 2.20 5.83
C THR A 68 12.70 2.63 5.28
N HIS A 69 12.73 3.04 4.01
CA HIS A 69 13.90 3.59 3.37
C HIS A 69 13.45 4.51 2.25
N ALA A 70 14.30 5.45 1.86
CA ALA A 70 13.98 6.38 0.79
C ALA A 70 14.82 6.06 -0.43
N HIS A 71 14.15 5.80 -1.54
CA HIS A 71 14.77 5.62 -2.85
C HIS A 71 14.13 6.57 -3.83
N PHE A 72 14.95 7.32 -4.54
CA PHE A 72 14.43 8.29 -5.50
C PHE A 72 13.60 7.66 -6.60
N ASP A 73 13.90 6.41 -6.92
CA ASP A 73 13.25 5.72 -8.02
C ASP A 73 11.81 5.30 -7.70
N HIS A 74 11.37 5.47 -6.47
CA HIS A 74 10.11 4.91 -5.99
C HIS A 74 9.12 5.96 -5.49
N VAL A 75 9.32 7.21 -5.89
CA VAL A 75 8.44 8.28 -5.41
C VAL A 75 7.17 8.43 -6.24
N GLY A 76 7.09 7.78 -7.40
CA GLY A 76 5.92 7.92 -8.28
C GLY A 76 4.63 7.46 -7.62
N ALA A 77 4.62 6.24 -7.07
CA ALA A 77 3.44 5.71 -6.41
C ALA A 77 3.16 6.45 -5.10
N LEU A 78 4.20 6.83 -4.37
CA LEU A 78 4.07 7.62 -3.16
C LEU A 78 3.32 8.92 -3.42
N ASP A 79 3.76 9.66 -4.44
CA ASP A 79 3.13 10.92 -4.81
C ASP A 79 1.67 10.73 -5.21
N ALA A 80 1.40 9.73 -6.04
CA ALA A 80 0.03 9.43 -6.48
C ALA A 80 -0.88 9.07 -5.32
N VAL A 81 -0.40 8.25 -4.40
CA VAL A 81 -1.16 7.83 -3.23
C VAL A 81 -1.45 8.99 -2.30
N CYS A 82 -0.43 9.79 -2.00
CA CYS A 82 -0.59 10.93 -1.10
C CYS A 82 -1.52 11.99 -1.70
N THR A 83 -1.47 12.18 -3.00
CA THR A 83 -2.36 13.11 -3.69
C THR A 83 -3.80 12.61 -3.66
N ARG A 84 -4.01 11.35 -4.01
CA ARG A 84 -5.36 10.79 -4.09
C ARG A 84 -6.09 10.80 -2.75
N TYR A 85 -5.37 10.49 -1.68
CA TYR A 85 -5.98 10.35 -0.35
C TYR A 85 -5.67 11.50 0.59
N ASP A 86 -4.93 12.50 0.11
CA ASP A 86 -4.53 13.66 0.91
C ASP A 86 -3.84 13.25 2.20
N LEU A 87 -2.79 12.46 2.06
CA LEU A 87 -2.06 11.91 3.20
C LEU A 87 -0.73 12.61 3.43
N PRO A 88 -0.40 12.87 4.69
CA PRO A 88 0.96 13.28 5.04
C PRO A 88 1.90 12.07 5.08
N PHE A 89 3.17 12.34 4.98
CA PHE A 89 4.18 11.35 5.27
C PHE A 89 5.45 12.00 5.82
#